data_fb4c6cb0dd49f49eb31ae1d6fb7c1010
#
_entry.id   fb4c6cb0dd49f49eb31ae1d6fb7c1010
#
_cell.length_a   1.000
_cell.length_b   1.000
_cell.length_c   1.000
_cell.angle_alpha   90.00
_cell.angle_beta   90.00
_cell.angle_gamma   90.00
#
_symmetry.space_group_name_H-M   'P 1'
#
loop_
_entity.id
_entity.type
_entity.pdbx_description
1 polymer ?
#
loop_
_entity_poly.entity_id
_entity_poly.type
_entity_poly.pdbx_seq_one_letter_code
_entity_poly.pdbx_strand_id
1 'polypeptide(L)'
;MRKALLDADVNYKVAKQFTDTVKEKALGEKVLTAVSPGQLMVKIVKDELALLMGGSASELDIKNKPTIILIAGLQGSGKTTFSGKLANYLKSKQGRNPLLVAADVYRPAAMDQLQVLADQIKVPVYIDRETKDAVQIAKDAVAQAKRDGNSIVIIDTAGRLAVDEAMMQEVAQIKAAVNPNEILFVVDSMTGQDAVNTAKAFNDRLDFTGVVLTKLDGDTRGGAALSIKYTVQKPIKFVSMGEKLDTLDVFYPDRMAQRILGMGDITTLVERAQAQFDEAQAKKLEKKIRTNKFDFEDFKEQLNQIKKMGNIKDLLAMIPGVGKAIKDIDISDDAFKGIEAMINSMTPFERNNPERIDASRRKRIAKGAGKEIADVNAFMKQF
;
A
#
# COMPACT_ATOMS: atom_id res chain seq x y z
N MET A 1 -19.86 -15.05 -13.37
CA MET A 1 -19.36 -14.89 -12.00
C MET A 1 -18.14 -15.78 -11.74
N ARG A 2 -18.25 -17.14 -11.73
CA ARG A 2 -17.10 -18.05 -11.45
C ARG A 2 -15.89 -17.76 -12.34
N LYS A 3 -16.08 -17.62 -13.66
CA LYS A 3 -15.00 -17.27 -14.59
C LYS A 3 -14.31 -15.95 -14.21
N ALA A 4 -15.06 -14.91 -13.85
CA ALA A 4 -14.49 -13.62 -13.45
C ALA A 4 -13.66 -13.71 -12.16
N LEU A 5 -14.02 -14.59 -11.23
CA LEU A 5 -13.21 -14.85 -10.02
C LEU A 5 -11.94 -15.62 -10.35
N LEU A 6 -12.00 -16.60 -11.24
CA LEU A 6 -10.81 -17.33 -11.72
C LEU A 6 -9.86 -16.39 -12.50
N ASP A 7 -10.42 -15.50 -13.33
CA ASP A 7 -9.65 -14.46 -14.05
C ASP A 7 -9.03 -13.42 -13.09
N ALA A 8 -9.46 -13.41 -11.82
CA ALA A 8 -8.92 -12.60 -10.74
C ALA A 8 -8.01 -13.40 -9.79
N ASP A 9 -7.53 -14.58 -10.21
CA ASP A 9 -6.65 -15.48 -9.44
C ASP A 9 -7.26 -16.04 -8.14
N VAL A 10 -8.59 -16.11 -8.06
CA VAL A 10 -9.26 -16.77 -6.93
C VAL A 10 -9.16 -18.30 -7.10
N ASN A 11 -8.82 -18.99 -6.02
CA ASN A 11 -8.79 -20.46 -6.01
C ASN A 11 -10.14 -21.07 -6.45
N TYR A 12 -10.10 -22.11 -7.26
CA TYR A 12 -11.30 -22.75 -7.82
C TYR A 12 -12.32 -23.19 -6.76
N LYS A 13 -11.87 -23.80 -5.66
CA LYS A 13 -12.75 -24.25 -4.58
C LYS A 13 -13.49 -23.08 -3.95
N VAL A 14 -12.75 -21.98 -3.69
CA VAL A 14 -13.31 -20.73 -3.15
C VAL A 14 -14.31 -20.12 -4.10
N ALA A 15 -13.97 -20.02 -5.39
CA ALA A 15 -14.85 -19.48 -6.42
C ALA A 15 -16.12 -20.31 -6.59
N LYS A 16 -16.04 -21.65 -6.49
CA LYS A 16 -17.19 -22.54 -6.52
C LYS A 16 -18.12 -22.30 -5.32
N GLN A 17 -17.60 -22.42 -4.11
CA GLN A 17 -18.39 -22.23 -2.89
C GLN A 17 -19.05 -20.86 -2.87
N PHE A 18 -18.31 -19.81 -3.18
CA PHE A 18 -18.86 -18.46 -3.29
C PHE A 18 -20.03 -18.36 -4.25
N THR A 19 -19.89 -18.92 -5.46
CA THR A 19 -20.98 -18.87 -6.46
C THR A 19 -22.21 -19.66 -6.03
N ASP A 20 -22.04 -20.75 -5.30
CA ASP A 20 -23.14 -21.55 -4.76
C ASP A 20 -23.87 -20.76 -3.66
N THR A 21 -23.14 -20.13 -2.71
CA THR A 21 -23.72 -19.27 -1.66
C THR A 21 -24.48 -18.07 -2.23
N VAL A 22 -23.90 -17.38 -3.21
CA VAL A 22 -24.58 -16.24 -3.89
C VAL A 22 -25.85 -16.69 -4.57
N LYS A 23 -25.85 -17.88 -5.22
CA LYS A 23 -27.04 -18.44 -5.87
C LYS A 23 -28.15 -18.70 -4.85
N GLU A 24 -27.84 -19.31 -3.71
CA GLU A 24 -28.80 -19.58 -2.64
C GLU A 24 -29.43 -18.29 -2.11
N LYS A 25 -28.60 -17.26 -1.82
CA LYS A 25 -29.08 -15.96 -1.34
C LYS A 25 -29.93 -15.25 -2.38
N ALA A 26 -29.52 -15.26 -3.64
CA ALA A 26 -30.26 -14.64 -4.73
C ALA A 26 -31.68 -15.27 -4.90
N LEU A 27 -31.80 -16.58 -4.69
CA LEU A 27 -33.08 -17.26 -4.72
C LEU A 27 -33.93 -16.93 -3.50
N GLY A 28 -33.33 -16.84 -2.32
CA GLY A 28 -33.99 -16.50 -1.05
C GLY A 28 -34.53 -15.08 -1.00
N GLU A 29 -33.83 -14.12 -1.58
CA GLU A 29 -34.22 -12.69 -1.60
C GLU A 29 -35.17 -12.32 -2.76
N LYS A 30 -35.68 -13.27 -3.51
CA LYS A 30 -36.60 -13.04 -4.66
C LYS A 30 -36.08 -11.99 -5.63
N VAL A 31 -34.79 -12.06 -5.99
CA VAL A 31 -34.11 -11.08 -6.86
C VAL A 31 -34.86 -10.84 -8.16
N LEU A 32 -35.48 -11.90 -8.75
CA LEU A 32 -36.23 -11.83 -10.02
C LEU A 32 -37.48 -10.93 -9.93
N THR A 33 -38.02 -10.72 -8.74
CA THR A 33 -39.20 -9.88 -8.48
C THR A 33 -38.88 -8.49 -7.99
N ALA A 34 -37.60 -8.17 -7.77
CA ALA A 34 -37.16 -6.87 -7.32
C ALA A 34 -37.30 -5.79 -8.41
N VAL A 35 -37.49 -4.53 -8.01
CA VAL A 35 -37.57 -3.38 -8.92
C VAL A 35 -36.30 -3.21 -9.76
N SER A 36 -35.15 -3.58 -9.20
CA SER A 36 -33.83 -3.53 -9.86
C SER A 36 -33.06 -4.84 -9.64
N PRO A 37 -33.42 -5.95 -10.33
CA PRO A 37 -32.80 -7.26 -10.12
C PRO A 37 -31.28 -7.25 -10.27
N GLY A 38 -30.76 -6.52 -11.26
CA GLY A 38 -29.32 -6.43 -11.51
C GLY A 38 -28.57 -5.72 -10.38
N GLN A 39 -29.12 -4.65 -9.84
CA GLN A 39 -28.51 -3.91 -8.73
C GLN A 39 -28.53 -4.73 -7.44
N LEU A 40 -29.62 -5.44 -7.16
CA LEU A 40 -29.72 -6.32 -6.01
C LEU A 40 -28.71 -7.47 -6.10
N MET A 41 -28.54 -8.06 -7.29
CA MET A 41 -27.54 -9.11 -7.52
C MET A 41 -26.11 -8.59 -7.28
N VAL A 42 -25.78 -7.41 -7.78
CA VAL A 42 -24.45 -6.79 -7.54
C VAL A 42 -24.23 -6.56 -6.05
N LYS A 43 -25.25 -6.09 -5.32
CA LYS A 43 -25.17 -5.91 -3.87
C LYS A 43 -24.92 -7.23 -3.15
N ILE A 44 -25.68 -8.28 -3.45
CA ILE A 44 -25.50 -9.61 -2.84
C ILE A 44 -24.07 -10.12 -3.07
N VAL A 45 -23.57 -10.02 -4.31
CA VAL A 45 -22.21 -10.45 -4.67
C VAL A 45 -21.16 -9.67 -3.90
N LYS A 46 -21.30 -8.33 -3.80
CA LYS A 46 -20.39 -7.47 -3.07
C LYS A 46 -20.37 -7.81 -1.57
N ASP A 47 -21.56 -7.92 -0.97
CA ASP A 47 -21.71 -8.18 0.46
C ASP A 47 -21.14 -9.57 0.84
N GLU A 48 -21.34 -10.59 -0.02
CA GLU A 48 -20.74 -11.91 0.18
C GLU A 48 -19.23 -11.92 0.03
N LEU A 49 -18.67 -11.19 -0.95
CA LEU A 49 -17.21 -11.03 -1.06
C LEU A 49 -16.63 -10.39 0.18
N ALA A 50 -17.25 -9.31 0.67
CA ALA A 50 -16.81 -8.63 1.88
C ALA A 50 -16.88 -9.57 3.09
N LEU A 51 -17.96 -10.34 3.24
CA LEU A 51 -18.13 -11.30 4.34
C LEU A 51 -17.07 -12.41 4.29
N LEU A 52 -16.79 -13.00 3.13
CA LEU A 52 -15.73 -14.00 2.98
C LEU A 52 -14.34 -13.47 3.33
N MET A 53 -14.09 -12.17 3.12
CA MET A 53 -12.84 -11.52 3.49
C MET A 53 -12.79 -11.07 4.95
N GLY A 54 -13.84 -11.31 5.75
CA GLY A 54 -13.86 -11.03 7.18
C GLY A 54 -14.90 -10.00 7.63
N GLY A 55 -15.68 -9.43 6.71
CA GLY A 55 -16.78 -8.51 6.97
C GLY A 55 -16.35 -7.10 7.38
N SER A 56 -15.43 -6.98 8.34
CA SER A 56 -14.92 -5.69 8.85
C SER A 56 -13.40 -5.67 8.91
N ALA A 57 -12.84 -4.48 9.02
CA ALA A 57 -11.40 -4.30 9.25
C ALA A 57 -10.99 -4.90 10.61
N SER A 58 -9.77 -5.45 10.64
CA SER A 58 -9.18 -6.02 11.87
C SER A 58 -8.03 -5.15 12.34
N GLU A 59 -8.11 -4.69 13.57
CA GLU A 59 -7.09 -3.85 14.20
C GLU A 59 -5.90 -4.66 14.72
N LEU A 60 -4.78 -3.98 14.98
CA LEU A 60 -3.64 -4.54 15.72
C LEU A 60 -3.95 -4.57 17.21
N ASP A 61 -3.51 -5.62 17.89
CA ASP A 61 -3.48 -5.65 19.36
C ASP A 61 -2.22 -4.94 19.88
N ILE A 62 -2.35 -3.64 20.13
CA ILE A 62 -1.29 -2.75 20.59
C ILE A 62 -1.51 -2.23 22.03
N LYS A 63 -2.16 -3.02 22.87
CA LYS A 63 -2.48 -2.65 24.27
C LYS A 63 -1.27 -2.70 25.18
N ASN A 64 -0.31 -3.59 24.91
CA ASN A 64 0.88 -3.78 25.74
C ASN A 64 1.95 -2.71 25.48
N LYS A 65 2.86 -2.55 26.46
CA LYS A 65 4.02 -1.63 26.36
C LYS A 65 5.28 -2.33 26.87
N PRO A 66 6.25 -2.65 26.00
CA PRO A 66 6.14 -2.55 24.54
C PRO A 66 5.20 -3.62 23.98
N THR A 67 4.48 -3.29 22.91
CA THR A 67 3.85 -4.29 22.05
C THR A 67 4.90 -4.86 21.10
N ILE A 68 5.02 -6.15 21.02
CA ILE A 68 5.99 -6.83 20.17
C ILE A 68 5.27 -7.35 18.92
N ILE A 69 5.74 -6.93 17.75
CA ILE A 69 5.20 -7.32 16.44
C ILE A 69 6.29 -8.06 15.68
N LEU A 70 6.05 -9.32 15.37
CA LEU A 70 6.96 -10.18 14.61
C LEU A 70 6.52 -10.20 13.14
N ILE A 71 7.43 -9.88 12.23
CA ILE A 71 7.18 -9.89 10.79
C ILE A 71 7.76 -11.14 10.18
N ALA A 72 6.93 -11.96 9.53
CA ALA A 72 7.31 -13.22 8.92
C ALA A 72 6.89 -13.29 7.44
N GLY A 73 7.57 -14.09 6.62
CA GLY A 73 7.26 -14.29 5.20
C GLY A 73 8.48 -14.66 4.37
N LEU A 74 8.27 -14.99 3.08
CA LEU A 74 9.34 -15.35 2.16
C LEU A 74 10.24 -14.16 1.79
N GLN A 75 11.39 -14.46 1.21
CA GLN A 75 12.26 -13.47 0.60
C GLN A 75 11.53 -12.76 -0.56
N GLY A 76 11.70 -11.45 -0.67
CA GLY A 76 11.03 -10.66 -1.71
C GLY A 76 9.55 -10.35 -1.47
N SER A 77 8.93 -10.86 -0.39
CA SER A 77 7.55 -10.54 -0.04
C SER A 77 7.35 -9.11 0.48
N GLY A 78 8.41 -8.33 0.68
CA GLY A 78 8.31 -6.93 1.11
C GLY A 78 8.33 -6.72 2.62
N LYS A 79 8.80 -7.67 3.43
CA LYS A 79 8.85 -7.58 4.91
C LYS A 79 9.55 -6.32 5.41
N THR A 80 10.77 -6.07 4.97
CA THR A 80 11.59 -4.93 5.42
C THR A 80 10.94 -3.60 5.07
N THR A 81 10.42 -3.47 3.84
CA THR A 81 9.67 -2.27 3.41
C THR A 81 8.39 -2.11 4.23
N PHE A 82 7.67 -3.21 4.47
CA PHE A 82 6.47 -3.19 5.31
C PHE A 82 6.79 -2.81 6.76
N SER A 83 7.88 -3.32 7.34
CA SER A 83 8.33 -2.95 8.69
C SER A 83 8.54 -1.45 8.83
N GLY A 84 9.19 -0.81 7.85
CA GLY A 84 9.34 0.65 7.80
C GLY A 84 8.00 1.39 7.64
N LYS A 85 7.12 0.92 6.74
CA LYS A 85 5.78 1.50 6.56
C LYS A 85 4.92 1.37 7.82
N LEU A 86 4.96 0.23 8.49
CA LEU A 86 4.23 -0.01 9.72
C LEU A 86 4.72 0.92 10.83
N ALA A 87 6.03 1.07 10.98
CA ALA A 87 6.62 2.00 11.94
C ALA A 87 6.19 3.45 11.67
N ASN A 88 6.20 3.87 10.40
CA ASN A 88 5.71 5.19 9.99
C ASN A 88 4.21 5.37 10.31
N TYR A 89 3.39 4.40 9.98
CA TYR A 89 1.95 4.41 10.27
C TYR A 89 1.67 4.52 11.78
N LEU A 90 2.31 3.69 12.60
CA LEU A 90 2.14 3.69 14.05
C LEU A 90 2.61 5.00 14.69
N LYS A 91 3.70 5.57 14.18
CA LYS A 91 4.22 6.87 14.65
C LYS A 91 3.29 8.02 14.24
N SER A 92 2.99 8.13 12.94
CA SER A 92 2.31 9.30 12.38
C SER A 92 0.79 9.31 12.61
N LYS A 93 0.14 8.13 12.58
CA LYS A 93 -1.31 8.01 12.69
C LYS A 93 -1.79 7.64 14.07
N GLN A 94 -0.96 6.96 14.86
CA GLN A 94 -1.35 6.45 16.18
C GLN A 94 -0.52 7.03 17.34
N GLY A 95 0.42 7.92 17.06
CA GLY A 95 1.25 8.59 18.07
C GLY A 95 2.12 7.62 18.90
N ARG A 96 2.50 6.47 18.32
CA ARG A 96 3.32 5.47 19.00
C ARG A 96 4.81 5.76 18.82
N ASN A 97 5.63 5.19 19.70
CA ASN A 97 7.09 5.27 19.65
C ASN A 97 7.67 3.89 19.30
N PRO A 98 7.80 3.54 17.99
CA PRO A 98 8.30 2.25 17.58
C PRO A 98 9.82 2.17 17.61
N LEU A 99 10.35 0.96 17.87
CA LEU A 99 11.72 0.51 17.64
C LEU A 99 11.68 -0.54 16.51
N LEU A 100 12.45 -0.34 15.44
CA LEU A 100 12.70 -1.34 14.42
C LEU A 100 13.84 -2.26 14.85
N VAL A 101 13.76 -3.54 14.49
CA VAL A 101 14.77 -4.55 14.84
C VAL A 101 15.18 -5.33 13.60
N ALA A 102 16.47 -5.31 13.26
CA ALA A 102 17.03 -6.05 12.13
C ALA A 102 17.44 -7.46 12.55
N ALA A 103 16.52 -8.42 12.44
CA ALA A 103 16.78 -9.81 12.75
C ALA A 103 17.07 -10.69 11.49
N ASP A 104 17.26 -10.09 10.30
CA ASP A 104 17.77 -10.78 9.11
C ASP A 104 19.30 -10.79 9.14
N VAL A 105 19.87 -11.72 9.91
CA VAL A 105 21.32 -11.86 10.12
C VAL A 105 22.09 -12.40 8.93
N TYR A 106 21.39 -12.92 7.91
CA TYR A 106 22.01 -13.55 6.75
C TYR A 106 22.28 -12.57 5.62
N ARG A 107 21.63 -11.39 5.63
CA ARG A 107 21.72 -10.41 4.55
C ARG A 107 22.07 -9.03 5.10
N PRO A 108 23.38 -8.66 5.10
CA PRO A 108 23.79 -7.32 5.55
C PRO A 108 23.05 -6.18 4.84
N ALA A 109 22.77 -6.33 3.55
CA ALA A 109 22.01 -5.34 2.79
C ALA A 109 20.56 -5.13 3.31
N ALA A 110 19.94 -6.14 3.93
CA ALA A 110 18.61 -5.97 4.55
C ALA A 110 18.68 -5.12 5.82
N MET A 111 19.76 -5.28 6.63
CA MET A 111 20.00 -4.43 7.79
C MET A 111 20.23 -2.97 7.36
N ASP A 112 21.04 -2.74 6.31
CA ASP A 112 21.28 -1.40 5.76
C ASP A 112 20.00 -0.78 5.23
N GLN A 113 19.18 -1.57 4.53
CA GLN A 113 17.87 -1.11 4.05
C GLN A 113 16.97 -0.69 5.21
N LEU A 114 16.90 -1.49 6.28
CA LEU A 114 16.06 -1.16 7.44
C LEU A 114 16.57 0.10 8.13
N GLN A 115 17.89 0.29 8.24
CA GLN A 115 18.51 1.52 8.77
C GLN A 115 18.08 2.75 7.95
N VAL A 116 18.21 2.68 6.62
CA VAL A 116 17.81 3.78 5.72
C VAL A 116 16.33 4.14 5.91
N LEU A 117 15.46 3.13 6.00
CA LEU A 117 14.03 3.36 6.24
C LEU A 117 13.78 4.00 7.61
N ALA A 118 14.48 3.54 8.65
CA ALA A 118 14.39 4.08 10.00
C ALA A 118 14.80 5.55 10.05
N ASP A 119 15.90 5.91 9.39
CA ASP A 119 16.42 7.28 9.32
C ASP A 119 15.44 8.21 8.59
N GLN A 120 14.84 7.77 7.48
CA GLN A 120 13.85 8.54 6.74
C GLN A 120 12.63 8.93 7.58
N ILE A 121 12.17 8.03 8.44
CA ILE A 121 11.00 8.28 9.32
C ILE A 121 11.41 8.75 10.72
N LYS A 122 12.71 8.89 10.99
CA LYS A 122 13.28 9.28 12.30
C LYS A 122 12.77 8.38 13.43
N VAL A 123 12.95 7.07 13.26
CA VAL A 123 12.60 6.02 14.22
C VAL A 123 13.87 5.29 14.60
N PRO A 124 14.11 4.95 15.89
CA PRO A 124 15.25 4.16 16.29
C PRO A 124 15.22 2.75 15.66
N VAL A 125 16.40 2.22 15.41
CA VAL A 125 16.58 0.85 14.92
C VAL A 125 17.65 0.12 15.76
N TYR A 126 17.37 -1.11 16.12
CA TYR A 126 18.33 -2.01 16.75
C TYR A 126 18.99 -2.89 15.70
N ILE A 127 20.29 -2.78 15.56
CA ILE A 127 21.12 -3.57 14.64
C ILE A 127 22.32 -4.10 15.40
N ASP A 128 22.54 -5.40 15.36
CA ASP A 128 23.78 -6.04 15.81
C ASP A 128 24.39 -6.77 14.59
N ARG A 129 25.61 -6.38 14.22
CA ARG A 129 26.32 -6.94 13.05
C ARG A 129 27.32 -8.03 13.45
N GLU A 130 27.57 -8.20 14.72
CA GLU A 130 28.56 -9.14 15.25
C GLU A 130 27.97 -10.52 15.48
N THR A 131 26.75 -10.56 16.03
CA THR A 131 26.05 -11.83 16.25
C THR A 131 25.27 -12.30 15.02
N LYS A 132 25.21 -13.62 14.86
CA LYS A 132 24.33 -14.29 13.89
C LYS A 132 23.14 -14.97 14.56
N ASP A 133 22.90 -14.68 15.81
CA ASP A 133 21.78 -15.24 16.58
C ASP A 133 20.58 -14.26 16.55
N ALA A 134 19.66 -14.51 15.63
CA ALA A 134 18.45 -13.71 15.46
C ALA A 134 17.55 -13.73 16.72
N VAL A 135 17.59 -14.83 17.49
CA VAL A 135 16.82 -14.95 18.75
C VAL A 135 17.41 -14.05 19.82
N GLN A 136 18.74 -13.98 19.92
CA GLN A 136 19.42 -13.11 20.88
C GLN A 136 19.18 -11.64 20.52
N ILE A 137 19.30 -11.26 19.24
CA ILE A 137 18.99 -9.92 18.75
C ILE A 137 17.56 -9.49 19.17
N ALA A 138 16.59 -10.37 18.97
CA ALA A 138 15.21 -10.07 19.33
C ALA A 138 15.02 -9.86 20.83
N LYS A 139 15.65 -10.66 21.69
CA LYS A 139 15.62 -10.51 23.15
C LYS A 139 16.25 -9.19 23.60
N ASP A 140 17.44 -8.88 23.09
CA ASP A 140 18.20 -7.69 23.46
C ASP A 140 17.48 -6.41 23.01
N ALA A 141 16.89 -6.42 21.81
CA ALA A 141 16.09 -5.33 21.32
C ALA A 141 14.83 -5.08 22.16
N VAL A 142 14.13 -6.14 22.59
CA VAL A 142 12.99 -6.00 23.51
C VAL A 142 13.42 -5.46 24.88
N ALA A 143 14.57 -5.90 25.39
CA ALA A 143 15.12 -5.38 26.64
C ALA A 143 15.52 -3.90 26.49
N GLN A 144 16.11 -3.51 25.37
CA GLN A 144 16.42 -2.11 25.08
C GLN A 144 15.14 -1.26 24.98
N ALA A 145 14.13 -1.74 24.23
CA ALA A 145 12.86 -1.03 24.08
C ALA A 145 12.20 -0.70 25.44
N LYS A 146 12.29 -1.64 26.38
CA LYS A 146 11.78 -1.42 27.76
C LYS A 146 12.58 -0.35 28.50
N ARG A 147 13.91 -0.31 28.34
CA ARG A 147 14.76 0.72 28.97
C ARG A 147 14.51 2.12 28.38
N ASP A 148 14.37 2.17 27.05
CA ASP A 148 14.25 3.42 26.30
C ASP A 148 12.81 3.95 26.23
N GLY A 149 11.83 3.20 26.77
CA GLY A 149 10.42 3.58 26.78
C GLY A 149 9.74 3.50 25.43
N ASN A 150 10.25 2.67 24.49
CA ASN A 150 9.56 2.42 23.24
C ASN A 150 8.24 1.68 23.49
N SER A 151 7.19 2.13 22.84
CA SER A 151 5.84 1.53 23.00
C SER A 151 5.57 0.35 22.08
N ILE A 152 6.35 0.23 20.98
CA ILE A 152 6.24 -0.81 19.98
C ILE A 152 7.62 -1.33 19.61
N VAL A 153 7.76 -2.64 19.40
CA VAL A 153 8.94 -3.29 18.83
C VAL A 153 8.51 -4.05 17.58
N ILE A 154 9.11 -3.72 16.43
CA ILE A 154 8.83 -4.39 15.14
C ILE A 154 10.08 -5.17 14.74
N ILE A 155 9.96 -6.50 14.75
CA ILE A 155 11.08 -7.42 14.46
C ILE A 155 10.98 -7.87 13.00
N ASP A 156 11.88 -7.37 12.16
CA ASP A 156 12.02 -7.77 10.75
C ASP A 156 12.89 -9.01 10.64
N THR A 157 12.29 -10.16 10.29
CA THR A 157 12.99 -11.44 10.24
C THR A 157 13.53 -11.76 8.85
N ALA A 158 14.49 -12.67 8.81
CA ALA A 158 14.99 -13.25 7.56
C ALA A 158 13.86 -13.88 6.74
N GLY A 159 14.03 -13.87 5.43
CA GLY A 159 13.21 -14.62 4.50
C GLY A 159 14.08 -15.45 3.57
N ARG A 160 13.63 -16.64 3.22
CA ARG A 160 14.25 -17.47 2.18
C ARG A 160 13.37 -17.58 0.95
N LEU A 161 13.92 -18.06 -0.15
CA LEU A 161 13.20 -18.15 -1.44
C LEU A 161 12.06 -19.17 -1.40
N ALA A 162 12.17 -20.17 -0.52
CA ALA A 162 11.13 -21.17 -0.31
C ALA A 162 10.94 -21.44 1.18
N VAL A 163 9.83 -22.05 1.54
CA VAL A 163 9.58 -22.53 2.90
C VAL A 163 10.53 -23.69 3.18
N ASP A 164 11.44 -23.52 4.12
CA ASP A 164 12.33 -24.57 4.61
C ASP A 164 12.26 -24.71 6.14
N GLU A 165 12.63 -25.88 6.65
CA GLU A 165 12.51 -26.20 8.09
C GLU A 165 13.42 -25.28 8.94
N ALA A 166 14.63 -24.96 8.48
CA ALA A 166 15.58 -24.14 9.24
C ALA A 166 15.03 -22.72 9.47
N MET A 167 14.46 -22.09 8.42
CA MET A 167 13.80 -20.78 8.53
C MET A 167 12.59 -20.83 9.47
N MET A 168 11.75 -21.86 9.29
CA MET A 168 10.54 -21.99 10.10
C MET A 168 10.87 -22.22 11.57
N GLN A 169 11.95 -22.96 11.85
CA GLN A 169 12.45 -23.19 13.22
C GLN A 169 12.99 -21.90 13.83
N GLU A 170 13.77 -21.11 13.08
CA GLU A 170 14.33 -19.83 13.55
C GLU A 170 13.21 -18.86 13.95
N VAL A 171 12.22 -18.66 13.06
CA VAL A 171 11.09 -17.75 13.35
C VAL A 171 10.26 -18.27 14.54
N ALA A 172 10.07 -19.60 14.66
CA ALA A 172 9.40 -20.20 15.81
C ALA A 172 10.19 -20.00 17.11
N GLN A 173 11.53 -20.08 17.07
CA GLN A 173 12.37 -19.79 18.22
C GLN A 173 12.30 -18.32 18.64
N ILE A 174 12.32 -17.39 17.69
CA ILE A 174 12.11 -15.96 17.98
C ILE A 174 10.74 -15.76 18.63
N LYS A 175 9.67 -16.33 18.05
CA LYS A 175 8.31 -16.30 18.63
C LYS A 175 8.31 -16.77 20.09
N ALA A 176 8.90 -17.93 20.37
CA ALA A 176 8.95 -18.49 21.72
C ALA A 176 9.76 -17.61 22.69
N ALA A 177 10.82 -16.97 22.22
CA ALA A 177 11.71 -16.17 23.03
C ALA A 177 11.15 -14.80 23.45
N VAL A 178 10.39 -14.14 22.57
CA VAL A 178 9.87 -12.79 22.81
C VAL A 178 8.37 -12.72 23.04
N ASN A 179 7.65 -13.82 22.83
CA ASN A 179 6.19 -13.93 22.98
C ASN A 179 5.45 -12.73 22.37
N PRO A 180 5.47 -12.58 21.02
CA PRO A 180 4.94 -11.41 20.35
C PRO A 180 3.42 -11.30 20.53
N ASN A 181 2.92 -10.07 20.63
CA ASN A 181 1.48 -9.77 20.65
C ASN A 181 0.86 -9.97 19.27
N GLU A 182 1.63 -9.65 18.24
CA GLU A 182 1.22 -9.80 16.85
C GLU A 182 2.30 -10.52 16.05
N ILE A 183 1.85 -11.45 15.23
CA ILE A 183 2.68 -12.10 14.20
C ILE A 183 2.02 -11.77 12.87
N LEU A 184 2.67 -10.95 12.05
CA LEU A 184 2.15 -10.53 10.76
C LEU A 184 2.86 -11.28 9.63
N PHE A 185 2.08 -12.09 8.93
CA PHE A 185 2.56 -12.79 7.75
C PHE A 185 2.47 -11.89 6.52
N VAL A 186 3.62 -11.55 5.96
CA VAL A 186 3.74 -10.68 4.78
C VAL A 186 3.87 -11.52 3.53
N VAL A 187 2.95 -11.33 2.61
CA VAL A 187 2.87 -12.11 1.37
C VAL A 187 2.70 -11.21 0.16
N ASP A 188 3.40 -11.55 -0.93
CA ASP A 188 3.28 -10.90 -2.22
C ASP A 188 1.98 -11.35 -2.90
N SER A 189 1.08 -10.41 -3.17
CA SER A 189 -0.22 -10.69 -3.79
C SER A 189 -0.11 -11.14 -5.26
N MET A 190 1.04 -10.93 -5.90
CA MET A 190 1.27 -11.32 -7.29
C MET A 190 1.63 -12.81 -7.47
N THR A 191 1.92 -13.52 -6.38
CA THR A 191 2.35 -14.93 -6.45
C THR A 191 1.18 -15.92 -6.55
N GLY A 192 -0.05 -15.43 -6.66
CA GLY A 192 -1.23 -16.26 -6.94
C GLY A 192 -1.43 -17.41 -5.96
N GLN A 193 -1.55 -18.65 -6.45
CA GLN A 193 -1.79 -19.83 -5.60
C GLN A 193 -0.61 -20.16 -4.69
N ASP A 194 0.62 -19.81 -5.04
CA ASP A 194 1.79 -20.02 -4.19
C ASP A 194 1.71 -19.18 -2.90
N ALA A 195 1.11 -17.99 -2.98
CA ALA A 195 0.80 -17.19 -1.78
C ALA A 195 -0.08 -17.95 -0.79
N VAL A 196 -1.08 -18.69 -1.29
CA VAL A 196 -2.01 -19.47 -0.46
C VAL A 196 -1.30 -20.65 0.21
N ASN A 197 -0.50 -21.38 -0.56
CA ASN A 197 0.27 -22.53 -0.05
C ASN A 197 1.28 -22.09 1.02
N THR A 198 1.98 -20.99 0.76
CA THR A 198 2.92 -20.38 1.70
C THR A 198 2.22 -19.92 2.97
N ALA A 199 1.08 -19.22 2.84
CA ALA A 199 0.30 -18.77 3.99
C ALA A 199 -0.14 -19.93 4.88
N LYS A 200 -0.56 -21.05 4.27
CA LYS A 200 -0.93 -22.26 5.00
C LYS A 200 0.27 -22.81 5.78
N ALA A 201 1.43 -22.99 5.15
CA ALA A 201 2.62 -23.54 5.81
C ALA A 201 3.07 -22.67 7.00
N PHE A 202 3.09 -21.34 6.84
CA PHE A 202 3.40 -20.41 7.92
C PHE A 202 2.35 -20.43 9.04
N ASN A 203 1.04 -20.53 8.69
CA ASN A 203 0.00 -20.59 9.69
C ASN A 203 0.07 -21.86 10.53
N ASP A 204 0.31 -23.01 9.90
CA ASP A 204 0.40 -24.31 10.58
C ASP A 204 1.58 -24.31 11.60
N ARG A 205 2.66 -23.55 11.36
CA ARG A 205 3.84 -23.51 12.24
C ARG A 205 3.80 -22.36 13.25
N LEU A 206 3.37 -21.18 12.83
CA LEU A 206 3.47 -19.97 13.65
C LEU A 206 2.15 -19.55 14.27
N ASP A 207 1.02 -20.02 13.77
CA ASP A 207 -0.30 -19.54 14.16
C ASP A 207 -0.34 -17.99 14.18
N PHE A 208 0.01 -17.36 13.04
CA PHE A 208 0.11 -15.92 12.95
C PHE A 208 -1.24 -15.22 13.21
N THR A 209 -1.19 -13.97 13.65
CA THR A 209 -2.39 -13.22 14.06
C THR A 209 -3.03 -12.44 12.91
N GLY A 210 -2.29 -12.20 11.83
CA GLY A 210 -2.81 -11.45 10.69
C GLY A 210 -1.94 -11.57 9.45
N VAL A 211 -2.54 -11.25 8.32
CA VAL A 211 -1.91 -11.24 6.99
C VAL A 211 -1.73 -9.82 6.51
N VAL A 212 -0.63 -9.58 5.81
CA VAL A 212 -0.33 -8.34 5.10
C VAL A 212 -0.13 -8.66 3.63
N LEU A 213 -0.91 -8.01 2.77
CA LEU A 213 -0.77 -8.14 1.33
C LEU A 213 0.12 -7.02 0.79
N THR A 214 1.18 -7.38 0.08
CA THR A 214 2.08 -6.43 -0.57
C THR A 214 1.92 -6.46 -2.09
N LYS A 215 2.44 -5.46 -2.78
CA LYS A 215 2.48 -5.32 -4.24
C LYS A 215 1.10 -5.39 -4.89
N LEU A 216 0.08 -4.88 -4.21
CA LEU A 216 -1.28 -4.83 -4.73
C LEU A 216 -1.46 -3.81 -5.87
N ASP A 217 -0.45 -2.97 -6.09
CA ASP A 217 -0.29 -2.06 -7.24
C ASP A 217 0.06 -2.79 -8.55
N GLY A 218 0.48 -4.05 -8.46
CA GLY A 218 0.60 -4.93 -9.62
C GLY A 218 -0.73 -5.22 -10.29
N ASP A 219 -0.71 -5.95 -11.42
CA ASP A 219 -1.91 -6.26 -12.23
C ASP A 219 -2.87 -7.29 -11.56
N THR A 220 -2.92 -7.32 -10.23
CA THR A 220 -3.78 -8.24 -9.49
C THR A 220 -5.09 -7.59 -9.07
N ARG A 221 -6.20 -8.27 -9.34
CA ARG A 221 -7.53 -7.83 -8.87
C ARG A 221 -7.77 -8.12 -7.38
N GLY A 222 -6.78 -8.70 -6.68
CA GLY A 222 -6.87 -8.99 -5.25
C GLY A 222 -7.51 -10.36 -4.92
N GLY A 223 -7.63 -11.27 -5.88
CA GLY A 223 -8.19 -12.61 -5.64
C GLY A 223 -7.36 -13.47 -4.68
N ALA A 224 -6.04 -13.21 -4.59
CA ALA A 224 -5.19 -13.83 -3.59
C ALA A 224 -5.67 -13.55 -2.16
N ALA A 225 -6.18 -12.34 -1.88
CA ALA A 225 -6.76 -12.00 -0.58
C ALA A 225 -7.88 -12.96 -0.16
N LEU A 226 -8.81 -13.21 -1.08
CA LEU A 226 -9.94 -14.09 -0.84
C LEU A 226 -9.48 -15.54 -0.58
N SER A 227 -8.54 -16.02 -1.41
CA SER A 227 -8.01 -17.39 -1.32
C SER A 227 -7.21 -17.62 -0.03
N ILE A 228 -6.35 -16.65 0.35
CA ILE A 228 -5.57 -16.71 1.60
C ILE A 228 -6.52 -16.69 2.80
N LYS A 229 -7.43 -15.70 2.87
CA LYS A 229 -8.38 -15.59 3.97
C LYS A 229 -9.21 -16.86 4.17
N TYR A 230 -9.69 -17.43 3.06
CA TYR A 230 -10.45 -18.68 3.09
C TYR A 230 -9.61 -19.85 3.63
N THR A 231 -8.34 -19.95 3.23
CA THR A 231 -7.47 -21.09 3.57
C THR A 231 -6.97 -21.03 5.02
N VAL A 232 -6.50 -19.86 5.47
CA VAL A 232 -5.86 -19.76 6.80
C VAL A 232 -6.81 -19.26 7.88
N GLN A 233 -7.99 -18.75 7.53
CA GLN A 233 -9.01 -18.21 8.45
C GLN A 233 -8.50 -17.06 9.35
N LYS A 234 -7.35 -16.46 9.03
CA LYS A 234 -6.79 -15.32 9.74
C LYS A 234 -7.19 -14.00 9.07
N PRO A 235 -7.34 -12.91 9.83
CA PRO A 235 -7.70 -11.62 9.26
C PRO A 235 -6.57 -11.08 8.37
N ILE A 236 -6.94 -10.41 7.29
CA ILE A 236 -6.02 -9.54 6.57
C ILE A 236 -6.10 -8.19 7.28
N LYS A 237 -4.96 -7.67 7.73
CA LYS A 237 -4.89 -6.42 8.51
C LYS A 237 -4.46 -5.22 7.68
N PHE A 238 -3.52 -5.43 6.77
CA PHE A 238 -2.95 -4.34 5.96
C PHE A 238 -2.78 -4.71 4.50
N VAL A 239 -2.77 -3.66 3.69
CA VAL A 239 -2.40 -3.66 2.28
C VAL A 239 -1.25 -2.68 2.08
N SER A 240 -0.18 -3.11 1.45
CA SER A 240 0.98 -2.29 1.15
C SER A 240 1.15 -2.18 -0.36
N MET A 241 1.10 -0.95 -0.88
CA MET A 241 1.24 -0.65 -2.30
C MET A 241 2.49 0.19 -2.55
N GLY A 242 3.20 -0.08 -3.66
CA GLY A 242 4.40 0.66 -4.04
C GLY A 242 5.49 0.69 -2.96
N GLU A 243 6.49 1.54 -3.14
CA GLU A 243 7.67 1.61 -2.25
C GLU A 243 7.64 2.76 -1.25
N LYS A 244 6.78 3.76 -1.43
CA LYS A 244 6.69 4.93 -0.55
C LYS A 244 6.24 4.55 0.86
N LEU A 245 6.83 5.16 1.89
CA LEU A 245 6.58 4.84 3.29
C LEU A 245 5.18 5.23 3.80
N ASP A 246 4.47 6.06 3.08
CA ASP A 246 3.11 6.52 3.39
C ASP A 246 2.00 5.69 2.69
N THR A 247 2.37 4.67 1.90
CA THR A 247 1.44 3.83 1.14
C THR A 247 1.09 2.53 1.86
N LEU A 248 0.76 2.62 3.13
CA LEU A 248 0.21 1.52 3.93
C LEU A 248 -1.24 1.84 4.28
N ASP A 249 -2.15 0.98 3.88
CA ASP A 249 -3.57 1.10 4.18
C ASP A 249 -4.05 -0.06 5.06
N VAL A 250 -5.01 0.21 5.93
CA VAL A 250 -5.75 -0.83 6.63
C VAL A 250 -6.58 -1.60 5.61
N PHE A 251 -6.67 -2.91 5.78
CA PHE A 251 -7.48 -3.74 4.89
C PHE A 251 -8.98 -3.59 5.21
N TYR A 252 -9.75 -3.11 4.25
CA TYR A 252 -11.20 -3.00 4.31
C TYR A 252 -11.84 -4.02 3.37
N PRO A 253 -12.51 -5.07 3.88
CA PRO A 253 -13.13 -6.11 3.06
C PRO A 253 -14.10 -5.61 1.99
N ASP A 254 -14.90 -4.60 2.30
CA ASP A 254 -15.86 -4.00 1.38
C ASP A 254 -15.21 -3.27 0.20
N ARG A 255 -14.10 -2.56 0.46
CA ARG A 255 -13.31 -1.87 -0.59
C ARG A 255 -12.63 -2.89 -1.50
N MET A 256 -12.08 -3.94 -0.91
CA MET A 256 -11.47 -5.03 -1.69
C MET A 256 -12.52 -5.77 -2.54
N ALA A 257 -13.72 -5.99 -2.01
CA ALA A 257 -14.85 -6.56 -2.78
C ALA A 257 -15.18 -5.69 -4.00
N GLN A 258 -15.26 -4.36 -3.83
CA GLN A 258 -15.47 -3.43 -4.94
C GLN A 258 -14.35 -3.51 -5.98
N ARG A 259 -13.10 -3.60 -5.55
CA ARG A 259 -11.93 -3.74 -6.42
C ARG A 259 -11.98 -5.04 -7.25
N ILE A 260 -12.29 -6.17 -6.62
CA ILE A 260 -12.44 -7.48 -7.30
C ILE A 260 -13.55 -7.42 -8.37
N LEU A 261 -14.64 -6.71 -8.08
CA LEU A 261 -15.75 -6.52 -9.01
C LEU A 261 -15.48 -5.49 -10.11
N GLY A 262 -14.32 -4.82 -10.07
CA GLY A 262 -13.97 -3.76 -11.02
C GLY A 262 -14.79 -2.47 -10.83
N MET A 263 -15.35 -2.26 -9.65
CA MET A 263 -16.14 -1.06 -9.31
C MET A 263 -15.27 0.12 -8.86
N GLY A 264 -13.94 -0.09 -8.74
CA GLY A 264 -13.01 0.90 -8.22
C GLY A 264 -13.04 0.99 -6.69
N ASP A 265 -12.23 1.90 -6.16
CA ASP A 265 -12.17 2.20 -4.71
C ASP A 265 -12.23 3.73 -4.51
N ILE A 266 -13.40 4.28 -4.76
CA ILE A 266 -13.65 5.73 -4.64
C ILE A 266 -13.45 6.20 -3.19
N THR A 267 -13.79 5.37 -2.22
CA THR A 267 -13.68 5.74 -0.80
C THR A 267 -12.23 5.99 -0.40
N THR A 268 -11.32 5.08 -0.74
CA THR A 268 -9.88 5.26 -0.49
C THR A 268 -9.33 6.47 -1.25
N LEU A 269 -9.77 6.69 -2.50
CA LEU A 269 -9.37 7.87 -3.28
C LEU A 269 -9.78 9.17 -2.59
N VAL A 270 -11.03 9.26 -2.11
CA VAL A 270 -11.55 10.45 -1.39
C VAL A 270 -10.82 10.65 -0.07
N GLU A 271 -10.57 9.58 0.71
CA GLU A 271 -9.84 9.68 1.98
C GLU A 271 -8.39 10.15 1.76
N ARG A 272 -7.71 9.64 0.74
CA ARG A 272 -6.36 10.11 0.38
C ARG A 272 -6.37 11.57 -0.07
N ALA A 273 -7.36 11.96 -0.87
CA ALA A 273 -7.55 13.34 -1.25
C ALA A 273 -7.75 14.23 -0.01
N GLN A 274 -8.67 13.87 0.88
CA GLN A 274 -8.95 14.63 2.10
C GLN A 274 -7.75 14.71 3.05
N ALA A 275 -6.96 13.65 3.20
CA ALA A 275 -5.77 13.65 4.04
C ALA A 275 -4.67 14.61 3.56
N GLN A 276 -4.66 14.96 2.27
CA GLN A 276 -3.68 15.87 1.66
C GLN A 276 -4.28 17.28 1.41
N PHE A 277 -5.59 17.46 1.61
CA PHE A 277 -6.28 18.71 1.34
C PHE A 277 -6.14 19.67 2.54
N ASP A 278 -5.39 20.75 2.33
CA ASP A 278 -5.42 21.91 3.21
C ASP A 278 -6.58 22.83 2.76
N GLU A 279 -7.62 22.89 3.59
CA GLU A 279 -8.84 23.67 3.29
C GLU A 279 -8.54 25.17 3.05
N ALA A 280 -7.49 25.68 3.70
CA ALA A 280 -7.05 27.07 3.51
C ALA A 280 -6.38 27.27 2.16
N GLN A 281 -5.61 26.28 1.68
CA GLN A 281 -5.00 26.31 0.35
C GLN A 281 -6.06 26.15 -0.75
N ALA A 282 -7.05 25.27 -0.56
CA ALA A 282 -8.15 25.10 -1.51
C ALA A 282 -8.96 26.40 -1.72
N LYS A 283 -9.29 27.10 -0.65
CA LYS A 283 -9.99 28.42 -0.73
C LYS A 283 -9.15 29.49 -1.43
N LYS A 284 -7.84 29.51 -1.21
CA LYS A 284 -6.91 30.42 -1.91
C LYS A 284 -6.86 30.11 -3.40
N LEU A 285 -6.78 28.83 -3.76
CA LEU A 285 -6.74 28.38 -5.13
C LEU A 285 -8.05 28.73 -5.88
N GLU A 286 -9.20 28.42 -5.28
CA GLU A 286 -10.50 28.77 -5.84
C GLU A 286 -10.59 30.29 -6.13
N LYS A 287 -10.12 31.13 -5.19
CA LYS A 287 -10.07 32.57 -5.37
C LYS A 287 -9.15 32.97 -6.52
N LYS A 288 -7.98 32.36 -6.66
CA LYS A 288 -7.03 32.64 -7.75
C LYS A 288 -7.59 32.23 -9.12
N ILE A 289 -8.22 31.06 -9.21
CA ILE A 289 -8.89 30.60 -10.45
C ILE A 289 -10.03 31.55 -10.83
N ARG A 290 -10.90 31.92 -9.89
CA ARG A 290 -11.99 32.88 -10.13
C ARG A 290 -11.52 34.27 -10.60
N THR A 291 -10.31 34.66 -10.20
CA THR A 291 -9.73 35.97 -10.56
C THR A 291 -8.77 35.89 -11.74
N ASN A 292 -8.68 34.77 -12.45
CA ASN A 292 -7.71 34.49 -13.53
C ASN A 292 -6.25 34.81 -13.13
N LYS A 293 -5.88 34.50 -11.88
CA LYS A 293 -4.53 34.72 -11.33
C LYS A 293 -3.82 33.40 -11.01
N PHE A 294 -4.25 32.31 -11.63
CA PHE A 294 -3.59 31.02 -11.52
C PHE A 294 -2.26 31.06 -12.27
N ASP A 295 -1.16 30.68 -11.61
CA ASP A 295 0.20 30.78 -12.13
C ASP A 295 0.97 29.42 -12.09
N PHE A 296 2.19 29.38 -12.63
CA PHE A 296 2.98 28.15 -12.64
C PHE A 296 3.47 27.69 -11.27
N GLU A 297 3.55 28.58 -10.27
CA GLU A 297 3.86 28.20 -8.90
C GLU A 297 2.66 27.43 -8.28
N ASP A 298 1.44 27.93 -8.53
CA ASP A 298 0.20 27.25 -8.11
C ASP A 298 0.08 25.87 -8.80
N PHE A 299 0.38 25.82 -10.08
CA PHE A 299 0.36 24.56 -10.85
C PHE A 299 1.37 23.54 -10.30
N LYS A 300 2.59 24.00 -9.98
CA LYS A 300 3.63 23.17 -9.35
C LYS A 300 3.19 22.65 -7.99
N GLU A 301 2.55 23.48 -7.19
CA GLU A 301 2.03 23.08 -5.88
C GLU A 301 0.93 22.01 -6.02
N GLN A 302 0.03 22.14 -7.02
CA GLN A 302 -0.97 21.13 -7.34
C GLN A 302 -0.34 19.81 -7.79
N LEU A 303 0.67 19.84 -8.67
CA LEU A 303 1.42 18.63 -9.07
C LEU A 303 2.06 17.94 -7.86
N ASN A 304 2.64 18.71 -6.94
CA ASN A 304 3.23 18.16 -5.74
C ASN A 304 2.18 17.52 -4.81
N GLN A 305 1.00 18.11 -4.70
CA GLN A 305 -0.11 17.53 -3.92
C GLN A 305 -0.58 16.20 -4.54
N ILE A 306 -0.78 16.15 -5.86
CA ILE A 306 -1.16 14.92 -6.57
C ILE A 306 -0.09 13.83 -6.35
N LYS A 307 1.19 14.17 -6.44
CA LYS A 307 2.29 13.22 -6.18
C LYS A 307 2.32 12.68 -4.74
N LYS A 308 1.93 13.51 -3.77
CA LYS A 308 1.80 13.08 -2.37
C LYS A 308 0.66 12.09 -2.15
N MET A 309 -0.39 12.11 -2.97
CA MET A 309 -1.50 11.15 -2.89
C MET A 309 -1.12 9.73 -3.34
N GLY A 310 0.02 9.54 -3.97
CA GLY A 310 0.52 8.26 -4.46
C GLY A 310 0.87 8.28 -5.96
N ASN A 311 1.02 7.09 -6.56
CA ASN A 311 1.22 6.95 -8.00
C ASN A 311 -0.08 7.31 -8.74
N ILE A 312 0.01 8.18 -9.75
CA ILE A 312 -1.16 8.64 -10.52
C ILE A 312 -1.88 7.46 -11.20
N LYS A 313 -1.13 6.47 -11.67
CA LYS A 313 -1.71 5.25 -12.27
C LYS A 313 -2.58 4.50 -11.27
N ASP A 314 -2.16 4.43 -10.00
CA ASP A 314 -2.92 3.79 -8.92
C ASP A 314 -4.18 4.59 -8.58
N LEU A 315 -4.08 5.93 -8.54
CA LEU A 315 -5.22 6.81 -8.30
C LEU A 315 -6.27 6.68 -9.40
N LEU A 316 -5.83 6.64 -10.66
CA LEU A 316 -6.72 6.47 -11.81
C LEU A 316 -7.35 5.07 -11.85
N ALA A 317 -6.63 4.03 -11.40
CA ALA A 317 -7.16 2.68 -11.29
C ALA A 317 -8.29 2.56 -10.23
N MET A 318 -8.35 3.48 -9.26
CA MET A 318 -9.43 3.55 -8.27
C MET A 318 -10.74 4.11 -8.85
N ILE A 319 -10.71 4.75 -10.03
CA ILE A 319 -11.91 5.32 -10.66
C ILE A 319 -12.63 4.22 -11.46
N PRO A 320 -13.94 4.01 -11.23
CA PRO A 320 -14.71 3.00 -11.95
C PRO A 320 -14.68 3.21 -13.47
N GLY A 321 -14.40 2.14 -14.23
CA GLY A 321 -14.41 2.15 -15.69
C GLY A 321 -13.13 2.72 -16.35
N VAL A 322 -12.31 3.47 -15.62
CA VAL A 322 -11.09 4.10 -16.15
C VAL A 322 -9.90 3.13 -16.15
N GLY A 323 -9.82 2.22 -15.18
CA GLY A 323 -8.70 1.30 -15.03
C GLY A 323 -8.43 0.39 -16.24
N LYS A 324 -9.46 0.06 -17.03
CA LYS A 324 -9.30 -0.70 -18.29
C LYS A 324 -8.77 0.16 -19.44
N ALA A 325 -9.17 1.43 -19.49
CA ALA A 325 -8.75 2.35 -20.57
C ALA A 325 -7.30 2.82 -20.41
N ILE A 326 -6.74 2.74 -19.20
CA ILE A 326 -5.39 3.22 -18.88
C ILE A 326 -4.33 2.13 -19.02
N LYS A 327 -4.71 0.83 -19.11
CA LYS A 327 -3.74 -0.26 -19.29
C LYS A 327 -2.83 -0.05 -20.51
N ASP A 328 -3.35 0.58 -21.56
CA ASP A 328 -2.66 0.82 -22.83
C ASP A 328 -2.05 2.24 -22.95
N ILE A 329 -2.25 3.10 -21.94
CA ILE A 329 -1.70 4.46 -21.95
C ILE A 329 -0.53 4.48 -20.97
N ASP A 330 0.66 4.72 -21.49
CA ASP A 330 1.89 4.92 -20.70
C ASP A 330 1.83 6.28 -19.97
N ILE A 331 0.98 6.36 -18.93
CA ILE A 331 0.99 7.46 -17.97
C ILE A 331 2.09 7.12 -16.95
N SER A 332 3.34 7.25 -17.38
CA SER A 332 4.48 7.12 -16.49
C SER A 332 4.63 8.38 -15.63
N ASP A 333 5.18 8.22 -14.43
CA ASP A 333 5.64 9.36 -13.61
C ASP A 333 6.60 10.27 -14.41
N ASP A 334 7.16 9.78 -15.51
CA ASP A 334 8.03 10.51 -16.44
C ASP A 334 7.31 11.59 -17.26
N ALA A 335 6.00 11.44 -17.53
CA ALA A 335 5.23 12.47 -18.22
C ALA A 335 5.21 13.80 -17.43
N PHE A 336 5.12 13.70 -16.10
CA PHE A 336 5.15 14.88 -15.22
C PHE A 336 6.56 15.40 -14.95
N LYS A 337 7.58 14.55 -15.05
CA LYS A 337 8.99 14.99 -14.90
C LYS A 337 9.37 16.04 -15.94
N GLY A 338 8.89 15.89 -17.18
CA GLY A 338 9.12 16.89 -18.23
C GLY A 338 8.50 18.24 -17.92
N ILE A 339 7.26 18.25 -17.45
CA ILE A 339 6.54 19.48 -17.05
C ILE A 339 7.25 20.13 -15.85
N GLU A 340 7.60 19.35 -14.84
CA GLU A 340 8.35 19.86 -13.68
C GLU A 340 9.70 20.43 -14.05
N ALA A 341 10.44 19.78 -14.94
CA ALA A 341 11.72 20.28 -15.42
C ALA A 341 11.57 21.65 -16.12
N MET A 342 10.50 21.82 -16.93
CA MET A 342 10.19 23.11 -17.54
C MET A 342 9.86 24.18 -16.50
N ILE A 343 9.01 23.89 -15.52
CA ILE A 343 8.64 24.86 -14.46
C ILE A 343 9.86 25.17 -13.56
N ASN A 344 10.67 24.16 -13.20
CA ASN A 344 11.87 24.36 -12.40
C ASN A 344 12.95 25.17 -13.13
N SER A 345 12.95 25.16 -14.46
CA SER A 345 13.84 25.96 -15.31
C SER A 345 13.38 27.43 -15.45
N MET A 346 12.17 27.74 -15.02
CA MET A 346 11.64 29.12 -14.93
C MET A 346 12.16 29.83 -13.67
N THR A 347 12.42 31.11 -13.77
CA THR A 347 12.67 31.95 -12.60
C THR A 347 11.38 32.14 -11.78
N PRO A 348 11.46 32.50 -10.48
CA PRO A 348 10.28 32.82 -9.68
C PRO A 348 9.39 33.90 -10.32
N PHE A 349 9.99 34.89 -10.96
CA PHE A 349 9.26 35.93 -11.67
C PHE A 349 8.44 35.36 -12.84
N GLU A 350 9.04 34.47 -13.64
CA GLU A 350 8.39 33.84 -14.79
C GLU A 350 7.27 32.88 -14.37
N ARG A 351 7.45 32.18 -13.26
CA ARG A 351 6.40 31.31 -12.70
C ARG A 351 5.17 32.07 -12.27
N ASN A 352 5.38 33.24 -11.65
CA ASN A 352 4.29 34.09 -11.19
C ASN A 352 3.70 35.01 -12.29
N ASN A 353 4.35 35.12 -13.45
CA ASN A 353 3.92 35.97 -14.57
C ASN A 353 4.04 35.22 -15.90
N PRO A 354 3.21 34.21 -16.16
CA PRO A 354 3.28 33.38 -17.37
C PRO A 354 3.24 34.18 -18.67
N GLU A 355 2.48 35.28 -18.69
CA GLU A 355 2.33 36.17 -19.85
C GLU A 355 3.61 36.92 -20.22
N ARG A 356 4.61 36.96 -19.32
CA ARG A 356 5.91 37.62 -19.57
C ARG A 356 6.95 36.67 -20.18
N ILE A 357 6.58 35.42 -20.47
CA ILE A 357 7.49 34.44 -21.06
C ILE A 357 7.54 34.59 -22.57
N ASP A 358 8.50 35.39 -23.06
CA ASP A 358 8.78 35.62 -24.47
C ASP A 358 9.56 34.45 -25.12
N ALA A 359 9.81 34.57 -26.44
CA ALA A 359 10.51 33.55 -27.22
C ALA A 359 11.94 33.24 -26.71
N SER A 360 12.68 34.27 -26.24
CA SER A 360 14.02 34.11 -25.69
C SER A 360 14.01 33.30 -24.39
N ARG A 361 13.05 33.60 -23.51
CA ARG A 361 12.87 32.87 -22.25
C ARG A 361 12.42 31.43 -22.48
N ARG A 362 11.51 31.18 -23.44
CA ARG A 362 11.10 29.80 -23.83
C ARG A 362 12.32 28.99 -24.31
N LYS A 363 13.22 29.57 -25.10
CA LYS A 363 14.46 28.90 -25.56
C LYS A 363 15.36 28.54 -24.35
N ARG A 364 15.52 29.44 -23.41
CA ARG A 364 16.31 29.21 -22.20
C ARG A 364 15.67 28.12 -21.30
N ILE A 365 14.34 28.18 -21.11
CA ILE A 365 13.57 27.18 -20.33
C ILE A 365 13.70 25.80 -20.99
N ALA A 366 13.56 25.70 -22.30
CA ALA A 366 13.74 24.45 -23.05
C ALA A 366 15.13 23.85 -22.82
N LYS A 367 16.19 24.67 -22.96
CA LYS A 367 17.57 24.24 -22.73
C LYS A 367 17.78 23.77 -21.27
N GLY A 368 17.25 24.51 -20.28
CA GLY A 368 17.37 24.16 -18.86
C GLY A 368 16.59 22.88 -18.48
N ALA A 369 15.48 22.61 -19.15
CA ALA A 369 14.65 21.43 -18.94
C ALA A 369 15.10 20.19 -19.73
N GLY A 370 16.10 20.32 -20.62
CA GLY A 370 16.47 19.23 -21.54
C GLY A 370 15.34 18.87 -22.51
N LYS A 371 14.54 19.85 -22.93
CA LYS A 371 13.36 19.69 -23.80
C LYS A 371 13.50 20.55 -25.06
N GLU A 372 12.70 20.21 -26.09
CA GLU A 372 12.63 21.02 -27.30
C GLU A 372 11.77 22.29 -27.08
N ILE A 373 12.01 23.32 -27.87
CA ILE A 373 11.22 24.56 -27.82
C ILE A 373 9.73 24.29 -28.11
N ALA A 374 9.49 23.30 -29.00
CA ALA A 374 8.14 22.85 -29.33
C ALA A 374 7.37 22.34 -28.11
N ASP A 375 8.04 21.60 -27.21
CA ASP A 375 7.42 21.09 -25.97
C ASP A 375 7.02 22.24 -25.04
N VAL A 376 7.91 23.25 -24.88
CA VAL A 376 7.61 24.42 -24.06
C VAL A 376 6.45 25.22 -24.67
N ASN A 377 6.40 25.38 -26.00
CA ASN A 377 5.29 26.06 -26.66
C ASN A 377 3.97 25.32 -26.50
N ALA A 378 3.99 23.98 -26.60
CA ALA A 378 2.81 23.15 -26.39
C ALA A 378 2.30 23.28 -24.94
N PHE A 379 3.21 23.21 -23.97
CA PHE A 379 2.90 23.39 -22.56
C PHE A 379 2.30 24.77 -22.27
N MET A 380 2.93 25.85 -22.76
CA MET A 380 2.42 27.22 -22.61
C MET A 380 1.05 27.44 -23.26
N LYS A 381 0.73 26.71 -24.30
CA LYS A 381 -0.58 26.80 -24.99
C LYS A 381 -1.68 26.05 -24.25
N GLN A 382 -1.31 24.99 -23.52
CA GLN A 382 -2.25 24.20 -22.72
C GLN A 382 -2.57 24.83 -21.37
N PHE A 383 -1.63 25.61 -20.83
CA PHE A 383 -1.77 26.40 -19.61
C PHE A 383 -2.61 27.66 -19.85
#